data_8ff31f73a132ccf605f6677979683e17
#
_entry.id   8ff31f73a132ccf605f6677979683e17
#
_cell.length_a   1.000
_cell.length_b   1.000
_cell.length_c   1.000
_cell.angle_alpha   90.00
_cell.angle_beta   90.00
_cell.angle_gamma   90.00
#
_symmetry.space_group_name_H-M   'P 1'
#
loop_
_entity.id
_entity.type
_entity.pdbx_description
1 polymer ?
#
loop_
_entity_poly.entity_id
_entity_poly.type
_entity_poly.pdbx_seq_one_letter_code
_entity_poly.pdbx_strand_id
1 'polypeptide(L)'
;MANISETSINRPVLSTVMMLVILLFGFIGYRFLGVREFPSVDQPIISVNVSYPGANADVMAKTVATPLERAINGVPGMTYMTSVCTNDGMSLTTIYFKVGTDPDVASVNVQNRVTTVLDELPEEVIRAGVITEKEVNSMLMYLNIMSSDSTHTEKFVYNFADINILRELKRIDGVGFVEIMGSRDYAMRVWLNPNRLAAYNMSPQEVTEAIRSQNIEAAPGKTGISSDKIPQQLQYVLQYSGKFSTPEEYGEIVLKALPDGSVLRLKDVATVSYTHLRAHET
;
A
#
# COMPACT_ATOMS: atom_id res chain seq x y z
N MET A 1 41.60 -49.22 26.14
CA MET A 1 41.12 -47.96 25.58
C MET A 1 42.08 -46.88 26.06
N ALA A 2 42.77 -46.21 25.16
CA ALA A 2 43.68 -45.13 25.56
C ALA A 2 42.85 -44.01 26.19
N ASN A 3 43.17 -43.65 27.43
CA ASN A 3 42.50 -42.56 28.14
C ASN A 3 42.92 -41.23 27.51
N ILE A 4 41.96 -40.32 27.23
CA ILE A 4 42.21 -38.99 26.65
C ILE A 4 43.32 -38.27 27.46
N SER A 5 43.32 -38.38 28.76
CA SER A 5 44.34 -37.83 29.67
C SER A 5 45.74 -38.38 29.39
N GLU A 6 45.88 -39.70 29.22
CA GLU A 6 47.15 -40.39 28.95
C GLU A 6 47.70 -39.98 27.55
N THR A 7 46.81 -39.87 26.56
CA THR A 7 47.18 -39.41 25.22
C THR A 7 47.63 -37.93 25.22
N SER A 8 47.00 -37.09 26.02
CA SER A 8 47.33 -35.64 26.15
C SER A 8 48.70 -35.45 26.84
N ILE A 9 49.04 -36.28 27.83
CA ILE A 9 50.33 -36.22 28.53
C ILE A 9 51.45 -36.70 27.61
N ASN A 10 51.22 -37.80 26.89
CA ASN A 10 52.24 -38.42 26.03
C ASN A 10 52.46 -37.67 24.70
N ARG A 11 51.52 -36.79 24.29
CA ARG A 11 51.59 -36.00 23.05
C ARG A 11 51.24 -34.54 23.30
N PRO A 12 52.15 -33.75 23.91
CA PRO A 12 51.85 -32.35 24.28
C PRO A 12 51.55 -31.45 23.10
N VAL A 13 52.17 -31.71 21.95
CA VAL A 13 51.90 -30.93 20.71
C VAL A 13 50.44 -31.12 20.25
N LEU A 14 49.93 -32.35 20.29
CA LEU A 14 48.53 -32.64 19.91
C LEU A 14 47.56 -31.94 20.85
N SER A 15 47.85 -31.97 22.15
CA SER A 15 47.04 -31.30 23.17
C SER A 15 46.99 -29.77 22.98
N THR A 16 48.12 -29.15 22.68
CA THR A 16 48.20 -27.72 22.41
C THR A 16 47.45 -27.33 21.14
N VAL A 17 47.58 -28.11 20.06
CA VAL A 17 46.85 -27.89 18.82
C VAL A 17 45.34 -28.01 19.04
N MET A 18 44.88 -29.03 19.74
CA MET A 18 43.45 -29.20 20.08
C MET A 18 42.92 -28.01 20.88
N MET A 19 43.67 -27.52 21.87
CA MET A 19 43.29 -26.34 22.64
C MET A 19 43.18 -25.09 21.76
N LEU A 20 44.13 -24.86 20.85
CA LEU A 20 44.10 -23.73 19.92
C LEU A 20 42.91 -23.81 18.97
N VAL A 21 42.61 -25.01 18.47
CA VAL A 21 41.44 -25.26 17.60
C VAL A 21 40.14 -24.94 18.36
N ILE A 22 39.97 -25.39 19.59
CA ILE A 22 38.79 -25.10 20.40
C ILE A 22 38.67 -23.62 20.68
N LEU A 23 39.74 -22.93 21.01
CA LEU A 23 39.74 -21.45 21.19
C LEU A 23 39.36 -20.73 19.92
N LEU A 24 39.88 -21.16 18.76
CA LEU A 24 39.56 -20.57 17.47
C LEU A 24 38.10 -20.77 17.11
N PHE A 25 37.54 -21.96 17.26
CA PHE A 25 36.14 -22.23 17.07
C PHE A 25 35.25 -21.46 18.06
N GLY A 26 35.67 -21.33 19.30
CA GLY A 26 34.99 -20.54 20.32
C GLY A 26 34.94 -19.06 19.94
N PHE A 27 36.05 -18.51 19.44
CA PHE A 27 36.10 -17.11 18.97
C PHE A 27 35.25 -16.87 17.72
N ILE A 28 35.30 -17.79 16.76
CA ILE A 28 34.46 -17.73 15.57
C ILE A 28 32.99 -17.83 15.98
N GLY A 29 32.62 -18.81 16.80
CA GLY A 29 31.26 -19.00 17.30
C GLY A 29 30.74 -17.77 18.02
N TYR A 30 31.57 -17.15 18.87
CA TYR A 30 31.20 -15.90 19.56
C TYR A 30 30.89 -14.74 18.60
N ARG A 31 31.66 -14.63 17.51
CA ARG A 31 31.43 -13.58 16.47
C ARG A 31 30.15 -13.78 15.68
N PHE A 32 29.74 -15.04 15.48
CA PHE A 32 28.52 -15.38 14.74
C PHE A 32 27.30 -15.56 15.64
N LEU A 33 27.46 -15.53 16.96
CA LEU A 33 26.35 -15.63 17.90
C LEU A 33 25.60 -14.29 17.89
N GLY A 34 24.39 -14.27 17.35
CA GLY A 34 23.50 -13.13 17.44
C GLY A 34 23.05 -12.92 18.89
N VAL A 35 23.52 -11.85 19.51
CA VAL A 35 23.06 -11.45 20.85
C VAL A 35 21.73 -10.73 20.68
N ARG A 36 20.65 -11.28 21.26
CA ARG A 36 19.33 -10.67 21.33
C ARG A 36 18.97 -10.47 22.79
N GLU A 37 18.31 -9.36 23.10
CA GLU A 37 17.84 -9.07 24.45
C GLU A 37 16.70 -10.01 24.87
N PHE A 38 15.84 -10.38 23.90
CA PHE A 38 14.74 -11.31 24.11
C PHE A 38 14.78 -12.44 23.06
N PRO A 39 14.34 -13.66 23.43
CA PRO A 39 14.18 -14.72 22.44
C PRO A 39 13.16 -14.31 21.36
N SER A 40 13.43 -14.65 20.11
CA SER A 40 12.50 -14.41 19.00
C SER A 40 11.32 -15.38 19.09
N VAL A 41 10.29 -14.99 19.83
CA VAL A 41 9.03 -15.73 19.98
C VAL A 41 7.93 -15.07 19.13
N ASP A 42 8.32 -14.23 18.17
CA ASP A 42 7.38 -13.48 17.36
C ASP A 42 6.57 -14.43 16.49
N GLN A 43 5.25 -14.40 16.69
CA GLN A 43 4.31 -15.06 15.80
C GLN A 43 4.21 -14.25 14.52
N PRO A 44 4.36 -14.87 13.35
CA PRO A 44 4.06 -14.17 12.10
C PRO A 44 2.58 -13.76 12.06
N ILE A 45 2.35 -12.52 11.72
CA ILE A 45 1.02 -11.94 11.57
C ILE A 45 0.87 -11.44 10.14
N ILE A 46 -0.25 -11.78 9.52
CA ILE A 46 -0.63 -11.27 8.21
C ILE A 46 -1.92 -10.48 8.38
N SER A 47 -1.94 -9.26 7.91
CA SER A 47 -3.12 -8.41 7.87
C SER A 47 -3.71 -8.33 6.46
N VAL A 48 -5.03 -8.36 6.39
CA VAL A 48 -5.79 -8.13 5.16
C VAL A 48 -6.65 -6.89 5.37
N ASN A 49 -6.30 -5.82 4.66
CA ASN A 49 -6.95 -4.52 4.72
C ASN A 49 -7.89 -4.35 3.54
N VAL A 50 -9.11 -3.95 3.81
CA VAL A 50 -10.15 -3.72 2.81
C VAL A 50 -10.86 -2.41 3.09
N SER A 51 -11.07 -1.61 2.02
CA SER A 51 -11.83 -0.38 2.08
C SER A 51 -13.10 -0.49 1.24
N TYR A 52 -14.25 -0.18 1.87
CA TYR A 52 -15.55 -0.08 1.21
C TYR A 52 -16.18 1.26 1.59
N PRO A 53 -15.85 2.35 0.89
CA PRO A 53 -16.35 3.68 1.22
C PRO A 53 -17.88 3.75 1.23
N GLY A 54 -18.45 4.28 2.32
CA GLY A 54 -19.88 4.42 2.49
C GLY A 54 -20.59 3.22 3.11
N ALA A 55 -19.90 2.11 3.37
CA ALA A 55 -20.46 0.99 4.10
C ALA A 55 -20.35 1.20 5.62
N ASN A 56 -21.33 0.76 6.37
CA ASN A 56 -21.26 0.67 7.83
C ASN A 56 -20.65 -0.67 8.29
N ALA A 57 -20.31 -0.77 9.57
CA ALA A 57 -19.66 -1.96 10.13
C ALA A 57 -20.47 -3.26 9.92
N ASP A 58 -21.80 -3.22 10.00
CA ASP A 58 -22.66 -4.40 9.81
C ASP A 58 -22.63 -4.90 8.35
N VAL A 59 -22.66 -3.97 7.39
CA VAL A 59 -22.54 -4.30 5.96
C VAL A 59 -21.15 -4.86 5.70
N MET A 60 -20.08 -4.18 6.19
CA MET A 60 -18.70 -4.66 6.07
C MET A 60 -18.53 -6.09 6.60
N ALA A 61 -19.05 -6.36 7.80
CA ALA A 61 -18.94 -7.68 8.40
C ALA A 61 -19.59 -8.77 7.54
N LYS A 62 -20.77 -8.50 6.98
CA LYS A 62 -21.54 -9.49 6.20
C LYS A 62 -21.02 -9.67 4.78
N THR A 63 -20.69 -8.57 4.10
CA THR A 63 -20.38 -8.60 2.65
C THR A 63 -18.90 -8.71 2.35
N VAL A 64 -18.03 -8.39 3.31
CA VAL A 64 -16.56 -8.38 3.11
C VAL A 64 -15.87 -9.32 4.09
N ALA A 65 -16.00 -9.10 5.40
CA ALA A 65 -15.25 -9.88 6.38
C ALA A 65 -15.65 -11.36 6.37
N THR A 66 -16.94 -11.69 6.37
CA THR A 66 -17.41 -13.09 6.39
C THR A 66 -16.95 -13.92 5.18
N PRO A 67 -17.04 -13.46 3.91
CA PRO A 67 -16.49 -14.18 2.77
C PRO A 67 -14.97 -14.36 2.87
N LEU A 68 -14.23 -13.32 3.27
CA LEU A 68 -12.78 -13.38 3.44
C LEU A 68 -12.39 -14.37 4.53
N GLU A 69 -13.01 -14.30 5.70
CA GLU A 69 -12.77 -15.24 6.81
C GLU A 69 -13.01 -16.69 6.40
N ARG A 70 -14.07 -16.93 5.66
CA ARG A 70 -14.41 -18.26 5.14
C ARG A 70 -13.31 -18.79 4.19
N ALA A 71 -12.81 -17.95 3.30
CA ALA A 71 -11.78 -18.33 2.36
C ALA A 71 -10.42 -18.53 3.02
N ILE A 72 -10.06 -17.64 3.96
CA ILE A 72 -8.78 -17.67 4.67
C ILE A 72 -8.74 -18.83 5.69
N ASN A 73 -9.89 -19.22 6.21
CA ASN A 73 -9.96 -20.31 7.19
C ASN A 73 -9.32 -21.60 6.62
N GLY A 74 -8.44 -22.18 7.39
CA GLY A 74 -7.71 -23.40 7.00
C GLY A 74 -6.42 -23.15 6.22
N VAL A 75 -5.89 -21.93 6.21
CA VAL A 75 -4.52 -21.67 5.73
C VAL A 75 -3.52 -22.43 6.61
N PRO A 76 -2.53 -23.15 6.01
CA PRO A 76 -1.55 -23.92 6.76
C PRO A 76 -0.78 -23.06 7.77
N GLY A 77 -0.67 -23.54 9.00
CA GLY A 77 0.04 -22.85 10.08
C GLY A 77 -0.75 -21.77 10.80
N MET A 78 -1.97 -21.43 10.36
CA MET A 78 -2.84 -20.49 11.05
C MET A 78 -3.26 -21.02 12.43
N THR A 79 -3.26 -20.14 13.43
CA THR A 79 -3.73 -20.43 14.78
C THR A 79 -5.16 -19.89 14.99
N TYR A 80 -5.36 -18.63 14.71
CA TYR A 80 -6.67 -17.96 14.74
C TYR A 80 -6.63 -16.70 13.87
N MET A 81 -7.78 -16.11 13.64
CA MET A 81 -7.92 -14.82 12.99
C MET A 81 -8.94 -13.95 13.71
N THR A 82 -8.79 -12.66 13.57
CA THR A 82 -9.73 -11.66 14.09
C THR A 82 -10.02 -10.64 12.99
N SER A 83 -11.28 -10.22 12.87
CA SER A 83 -11.66 -9.16 11.95
C SER A 83 -12.31 -8.02 12.72
N VAL A 84 -11.90 -6.81 12.40
CA VAL A 84 -12.44 -5.57 12.93
C VAL A 84 -13.02 -4.75 11.78
N CYS A 85 -14.32 -4.47 11.85
CA CYS A 85 -15.01 -3.63 10.87
C CYS A 85 -15.42 -2.31 11.52
N THR A 86 -15.12 -1.21 10.83
CA THR A 86 -15.45 0.15 11.31
C THR A 86 -16.60 0.76 10.51
N ASN A 87 -17.25 1.78 11.08
CA ASN A 87 -18.33 2.51 10.40
C ASN A 87 -17.82 3.43 9.28
N ASP A 88 -16.50 3.58 9.17
CA ASP A 88 -15.85 4.36 8.08
C ASP A 88 -15.64 3.51 6.84
N GLY A 89 -16.18 2.27 6.83
CA GLY A 89 -16.04 1.36 5.69
C GLY A 89 -14.66 0.70 5.58
N MET A 90 -13.95 0.54 6.69
CA MET A 90 -12.68 -0.19 6.75
C MET A 90 -12.87 -1.55 7.42
N SER A 91 -12.23 -2.57 6.90
CA SER A 91 -12.12 -3.89 7.51
C SER A 91 -10.67 -4.29 7.61
N LEU A 92 -10.23 -4.64 8.80
CA LEU A 92 -8.92 -5.20 9.09
C LEU A 92 -9.09 -6.63 9.59
N THR A 93 -8.64 -7.61 8.81
CA THR A 93 -8.57 -9.01 9.22
C THR A 93 -7.13 -9.36 9.53
N THR A 94 -6.86 -9.69 10.79
CA THR A 94 -5.54 -10.05 11.30
C THR A 94 -5.46 -11.57 11.50
N ILE A 95 -4.51 -12.22 10.87
CA ILE A 95 -4.32 -13.66 10.86
C ILE A 95 -3.02 -13.99 11.60
N TYR A 96 -3.14 -14.82 12.63
CA TYR A 96 -2.04 -15.23 13.50
C TYR A 96 -1.56 -16.63 13.15
N PHE A 97 -0.25 -16.80 12.95
CA PHE A 97 0.38 -18.06 12.60
C PHE A 97 1.15 -18.65 13.76
N LYS A 98 1.47 -19.93 13.68
CA LYS A 98 2.33 -20.60 14.67
C LYS A 98 3.73 -20.03 14.60
N VAL A 99 4.40 -19.99 15.76
CA VAL A 99 5.82 -19.63 15.85
C VAL A 99 6.65 -20.57 14.96
N GLY A 100 7.56 -20.00 14.18
CA GLY A 100 8.39 -20.74 13.23
C GLY A 100 7.78 -20.93 11.84
N THR A 101 6.57 -20.42 11.59
CA THR A 101 6.01 -20.34 10.23
C THR A 101 6.75 -19.25 9.46
N ASP A 102 7.10 -19.53 8.19
CA ASP A 102 7.71 -18.55 7.32
C ASP A 102 6.67 -17.47 6.93
N PRO A 103 6.92 -16.18 7.25
CA PRO A 103 5.97 -15.11 6.97
C PRO A 103 5.72 -14.90 5.46
N ASP A 104 6.71 -15.16 4.61
CA ASP A 104 6.59 -15.00 3.17
C ASP A 104 5.66 -16.05 2.58
N VAL A 105 5.86 -17.30 2.98
CA VAL A 105 4.98 -18.42 2.57
C VAL A 105 3.56 -18.21 3.11
N ALA A 106 3.42 -17.73 4.36
CA ALA A 106 2.13 -17.45 4.96
C ALA A 106 1.38 -16.35 4.20
N SER A 107 2.08 -15.26 3.86
CA SER A 107 1.50 -14.15 3.09
C SER A 107 1.01 -14.60 1.70
N VAL A 108 1.80 -15.39 0.99
CA VAL A 108 1.42 -15.93 -0.33
C VAL A 108 0.19 -16.84 -0.20
N ASN A 109 0.15 -17.70 0.82
CA ASN A 109 -0.99 -18.58 1.05
C ASN A 109 -2.28 -17.81 1.36
N VAL A 110 -2.20 -16.76 2.19
CA VAL A 110 -3.34 -15.87 2.46
C VAL A 110 -3.77 -15.15 1.19
N GLN A 111 -2.83 -14.56 0.45
CA GLN A 111 -3.14 -13.86 -0.80
C GLN A 111 -3.83 -14.77 -1.82
N ASN A 112 -3.37 -16.02 -1.96
CA ASN A 112 -4.01 -16.99 -2.85
C ASN A 112 -5.46 -17.26 -2.43
N ARG A 113 -5.73 -17.39 -1.12
CA ARG A 113 -7.09 -17.57 -0.61
C ARG A 113 -7.96 -16.35 -0.81
N VAL A 114 -7.43 -15.15 -0.55
CA VAL A 114 -8.13 -13.88 -0.81
C VAL A 114 -8.52 -13.77 -2.29
N THR A 115 -7.60 -14.13 -3.20
CA THR A 115 -7.86 -14.06 -4.63
C THR A 115 -9.02 -14.97 -5.07
N THR A 116 -9.23 -16.12 -4.42
CA THR A 116 -10.32 -17.04 -4.78
C THR A 116 -11.72 -16.49 -4.46
N VAL A 117 -11.83 -15.48 -3.60
CA VAL A 117 -13.10 -14.94 -3.13
C VAL A 117 -13.37 -13.53 -3.65
N LEU A 118 -12.46 -12.98 -4.46
CA LEU A 118 -12.62 -11.61 -4.98
C LEU A 118 -13.92 -11.41 -5.75
N ASP A 119 -14.35 -12.42 -6.50
CA ASP A 119 -15.59 -12.36 -7.30
C ASP A 119 -16.88 -12.35 -6.43
N GLU A 120 -16.77 -12.71 -5.14
CA GLU A 120 -17.89 -12.67 -4.19
C GLU A 120 -18.01 -11.30 -3.50
N LEU A 121 -16.98 -10.42 -3.63
CA LEU A 121 -16.92 -9.12 -2.99
C LEU A 121 -17.65 -8.05 -3.82
N PRO A 122 -18.14 -6.97 -3.18
CA PRO A 122 -18.73 -5.83 -3.88
C PRO A 122 -17.75 -5.19 -4.87
N GLU A 123 -18.28 -4.70 -5.99
CA GLU A 123 -17.45 -4.12 -7.07
C GLU A 123 -16.59 -2.94 -6.59
N GLU A 124 -17.11 -2.13 -5.66
CA GLU A 124 -16.38 -1.03 -5.05
C GLU A 124 -15.14 -1.50 -4.27
N VAL A 125 -15.25 -2.64 -3.58
CA VAL A 125 -14.15 -3.28 -2.85
C VAL A 125 -13.10 -3.82 -3.83
N ILE A 126 -13.55 -4.49 -4.89
CA ILE A 126 -12.64 -5.01 -5.93
C ILE A 126 -11.87 -3.85 -6.59
N ARG A 127 -12.55 -2.73 -6.84
CA ARG A 127 -11.96 -1.54 -7.42
C ARG A 127 -10.99 -0.83 -6.49
N ALA A 128 -11.27 -0.80 -5.19
CA ALA A 128 -10.37 -0.25 -4.17
C ALA A 128 -9.14 -1.16 -3.96
N GLY A 129 -9.32 -2.46 -4.15
CA GLY A 129 -8.31 -3.48 -3.95
C GLY A 129 -8.31 -4.04 -2.52
N VAL A 130 -7.92 -5.31 -2.40
CA VAL A 130 -7.69 -5.99 -1.12
C VAL A 130 -6.19 -6.07 -0.90
N ILE A 131 -5.71 -5.46 0.18
CA ILE A 131 -4.28 -5.35 0.48
C ILE A 131 -3.92 -6.39 1.54
N THR A 132 -2.97 -7.27 1.22
CA THR A 132 -2.44 -8.26 2.15
C THR A 132 -1.00 -7.89 2.51
N GLU A 133 -0.74 -7.67 3.79
CA GLU A 133 0.56 -7.22 4.28
C GLU A 133 1.03 -8.09 5.44
N LYS A 134 2.35 -8.16 5.58
CA LYS A 134 2.98 -8.74 6.78
C LYS A 134 2.98 -7.71 7.89
N GLU A 135 2.41 -8.04 9.02
CA GLU A 135 2.41 -7.16 10.18
C GLU A 135 3.61 -7.48 11.07
N VAL A 136 4.32 -6.45 11.48
CA VAL A 136 5.47 -6.57 12.39
C VAL A 136 5.04 -6.11 13.77
N ASN A 137 5.18 -7.00 14.76
CA ASN A 137 4.73 -6.74 16.13
C ASN A 137 5.52 -5.65 16.87
N SER A 138 6.67 -5.23 16.36
CA SER A 138 7.49 -4.21 17.00
C SER A 138 8.12 -3.26 16.00
N MET A 139 8.01 -1.98 16.27
CA MET A 139 8.73 -0.95 15.55
C MET A 139 10.20 -0.95 15.97
N LEU A 140 11.11 -1.02 15.01
CA LEU A 140 12.55 -0.95 15.25
C LEU A 140 12.97 0.47 15.67
N MET A 141 12.49 1.48 14.96
CA MET A 141 12.82 2.88 15.24
C MET A 141 11.80 3.85 14.65
N TYR A 142 11.75 5.04 15.19
CA TYR A 142 11.05 6.19 14.66
C TYR A 142 12.06 7.20 14.12
N LEU A 143 11.91 7.59 12.88
CA LEU A 143 12.75 8.59 12.21
C LEU A 143 11.98 9.90 12.08
N ASN A 144 12.50 10.97 12.66
CA ASN A 144 11.95 12.31 12.49
C ASN A 144 12.71 13.04 11.39
N ILE A 145 11.99 13.46 10.35
CA ILE A 145 12.53 14.21 9.22
C ILE A 145 12.11 15.67 9.41
N MET A 146 13.10 16.55 9.52
CA MET A 146 12.89 17.98 9.71
C MET A 146 13.67 18.77 8.69
N SER A 147 13.11 19.88 8.23
CA SER A 147 13.87 20.87 7.46
C SER A 147 14.50 21.88 8.41
N SER A 148 15.77 22.16 8.21
CA SER A 148 16.47 23.26 8.91
C SER A 148 16.09 24.64 8.33
N ASP A 149 15.52 24.66 7.13
CA ASP A 149 15.09 25.87 6.44
C ASP A 149 13.58 26.06 6.58
N SER A 150 13.19 27.22 7.09
CA SER A 150 11.78 27.60 7.27
C SER A 150 11.01 27.81 5.95
N THR A 151 11.71 27.81 4.82
CA THR A 151 11.08 27.92 3.47
C THR A 151 10.36 26.65 3.06
N HIS A 152 10.74 25.49 3.60
CA HIS A 152 10.13 24.21 3.28
C HIS A 152 8.93 23.95 4.17
N THR A 153 7.76 23.84 3.53
CA THR A 153 6.53 23.48 4.22
C THR A 153 6.54 22.01 4.64
N GLU A 154 5.76 21.67 5.65
CA GLU A 154 5.56 20.28 6.10
C GLU A 154 5.13 19.35 4.95
N LYS A 155 4.33 19.84 4.01
CA LYS A 155 3.92 19.10 2.80
C LYS A 155 5.10 18.74 1.89
N PHE A 156 6.03 19.67 1.73
CA PHE A 156 7.24 19.42 0.96
C PHE A 156 8.10 18.33 1.61
N VAL A 157 8.28 18.40 2.94
CA VAL A 157 9.07 17.42 3.69
C VAL A 157 8.43 16.03 3.60
N TYR A 158 7.10 15.95 3.72
CA TYR A 158 6.36 14.69 3.55
C TYR A 158 6.59 14.10 2.15
N ASN A 159 6.34 14.87 1.12
CA ASN A 159 6.47 14.40 -0.27
C ASN A 159 7.92 14.02 -0.62
N PHE A 160 8.90 14.78 -0.11
CA PHE A 160 10.30 14.42 -0.24
C PHE A 160 10.64 13.09 0.45
N ALA A 161 10.09 12.88 1.66
CA ALA A 161 10.27 11.64 2.41
C ALA A 161 9.65 10.44 1.69
N ASP A 162 8.45 10.59 1.14
CA ASP A 162 7.76 9.52 0.41
C ASP A 162 8.50 9.12 -0.87
N ILE A 163 8.91 10.11 -1.67
CA ILE A 163 9.55 9.84 -2.97
C ILE A 163 10.99 9.32 -2.80
N ASN A 164 11.77 9.91 -1.88
CA ASN A 164 13.21 9.66 -1.81
C ASN A 164 13.59 8.73 -0.66
N ILE A 165 13.03 8.91 0.53
CA ILE A 165 13.48 8.21 1.74
C ILE A 165 12.75 6.89 1.91
N LEU A 166 11.42 6.88 1.82
CA LEU A 166 10.59 5.69 2.02
C LEU A 166 11.00 4.55 1.08
N ARG A 167 11.25 4.88 -0.19
CA ARG A 167 11.64 3.90 -1.21
C ARG A 167 13.00 3.29 -0.94
N GLU A 168 13.97 4.10 -0.49
CA GLU A 168 15.30 3.61 -0.16
C GLU A 168 15.29 2.74 1.11
N LEU A 169 14.53 3.15 2.14
CA LEU A 169 14.38 2.35 3.35
C LEU A 169 13.72 0.99 3.08
N LYS A 170 12.70 0.93 2.22
CA LYS A 170 12.04 -0.33 1.82
C LYS A 170 12.95 -1.29 1.04
N ARG A 171 14.07 -0.81 0.48
CA ARG A 171 15.04 -1.62 -0.25
C ARG A 171 16.12 -2.22 0.62
N ILE A 172 16.25 -1.77 1.86
CA ILE A 172 17.25 -2.29 2.79
C ILE A 172 16.89 -3.73 3.16
N ASP A 173 17.84 -4.63 3.00
CA ASP A 173 17.65 -6.04 3.35
C ASP A 173 17.36 -6.19 4.85
N GLY A 174 16.32 -6.96 5.18
CA GLY A 174 15.84 -7.12 6.56
C GLY A 174 14.80 -6.10 7.02
N VAL A 175 14.48 -5.07 6.23
CA VAL A 175 13.39 -4.13 6.52
C VAL A 175 12.08 -4.70 5.99
N GLY A 176 11.19 -5.11 6.89
CA GLY A 176 9.88 -5.68 6.52
C GLY A 176 8.78 -4.66 6.28
N PHE A 177 8.84 -3.51 6.99
CA PHE A 177 7.78 -2.50 6.93
C PHE A 177 8.36 -1.10 7.19
N VAL A 178 7.92 -0.14 6.39
CA VAL A 178 8.22 1.29 6.59
C VAL A 178 6.99 2.10 6.20
N GLU A 179 6.54 2.96 7.10
CA GLU A 179 5.38 3.82 6.92
C GLU A 179 5.69 5.25 7.36
N ILE A 180 5.09 6.23 6.71
CA ILE A 180 5.14 7.62 7.14
C ILE A 180 3.87 7.91 7.93
N MET A 181 4.01 8.21 9.22
CA MET A 181 2.88 8.62 10.05
C MET A 181 2.39 10.00 9.64
N GLY A 182 1.09 10.16 9.48
CA GLY A 182 0.48 11.43 9.11
C GLY A 182 0.54 11.73 7.62
N SER A 183 0.08 10.77 6.78
CA SER A 183 -0.04 10.94 5.33
C SER A 183 -0.68 12.28 4.96
N ARG A 184 -0.08 12.99 4.03
CA ARG A 184 -0.52 14.28 3.50
C ARG A 184 -0.43 14.30 1.98
N ASP A 185 -1.02 13.30 1.34
CA ASP A 185 -1.06 13.22 -0.10
C ASP A 185 -1.78 14.42 -0.69
N TYR A 186 -1.25 14.91 -1.79
CA TYR A 186 -1.90 15.99 -2.52
C TYR A 186 -3.20 15.51 -3.16
N ALA A 187 -4.26 16.27 -2.95
CA ALA A 187 -5.57 15.98 -3.52
C ALA A 187 -6.27 17.25 -4.04
N MET A 188 -7.03 17.08 -5.12
CA MET A 188 -7.96 18.10 -5.59
C MET A 188 -9.27 17.94 -4.84
N ARG A 189 -9.67 18.96 -4.09
CA ARG A 189 -10.98 19.03 -3.44
C ARG A 189 -11.95 19.85 -4.25
N VAL A 190 -13.08 19.26 -4.54
CA VAL A 190 -14.18 19.90 -5.25
C VAL A 190 -15.31 20.15 -4.25
N TRP A 191 -15.47 21.40 -3.86
CA TRP A 191 -16.52 21.83 -2.94
C TRP A 191 -17.78 22.19 -3.73
N LEU A 192 -18.75 21.28 -3.73
CA LEU A 192 -20.02 21.47 -4.42
C LEU A 192 -20.90 22.46 -3.66
N ASN A 193 -21.54 23.39 -4.41
CA ASN A 193 -22.51 24.30 -3.84
C ASN A 193 -23.94 23.74 -4.06
N PRO A 194 -24.64 23.29 -3.00
CA PRO A 194 -25.96 22.69 -3.16
C PRO A 194 -26.99 23.58 -3.80
N ASN A 195 -26.95 24.88 -3.50
CA ASN A 195 -27.90 25.84 -4.03
C ASN A 195 -27.74 26.03 -5.56
N ARG A 196 -26.48 26.06 -6.03
CA ARG A 196 -26.19 26.14 -7.47
C ARG A 196 -26.54 24.86 -8.20
N LEU A 197 -26.24 23.68 -7.59
CA LEU A 197 -26.64 22.39 -8.14
C LEU A 197 -28.16 22.29 -8.30
N ALA A 198 -28.92 22.71 -7.28
CA ALA A 198 -30.40 22.76 -7.34
C ALA A 198 -30.90 23.69 -8.41
N ALA A 199 -30.28 24.88 -8.59
CA ALA A 199 -30.68 25.86 -9.63
C ALA A 199 -30.50 25.29 -11.06
N TYR A 200 -29.52 24.42 -11.29
CA TYR A 200 -29.28 23.78 -12.58
C TYR A 200 -29.88 22.36 -12.69
N ASN A 201 -30.65 21.91 -11.69
CA ASN A 201 -31.24 20.58 -11.65
C ASN A 201 -30.17 19.48 -11.86
N MET A 202 -29.08 19.57 -11.13
CA MET A 202 -27.97 18.61 -11.17
C MET A 202 -27.77 17.87 -9.86
N SER A 203 -27.51 16.59 -9.93
CA SER A 203 -27.13 15.77 -8.79
C SER A 203 -25.60 15.77 -8.57
N PRO A 204 -25.11 15.58 -7.35
CA PRO A 204 -23.67 15.38 -7.09
C PRO A 204 -23.06 14.22 -7.86
N GLN A 205 -23.85 13.19 -8.16
CA GLN A 205 -23.43 12.02 -8.92
C GLN A 205 -23.12 12.38 -10.37
N GLU A 206 -23.95 13.18 -11.02
CA GLU A 206 -23.71 13.68 -12.40
C GLU A 206 -22.41 14.46 -12.47
N VAL A 207 -22.12 15.28 -11.47
CA VAL A 207 -20.84 16.01 -11.39
C VAL A 207 -19.66 15.05 -11.27
N THR A 208 -19.77 14.05 -10.41
CA THR A 208 -18.72 13.03 -10.22
C THR A 208 -18.46 12.24 -11.51
N GLU A 209 -19.53 11.91 -12.23
CA GLU A 209 -19.45 11.18 -13.50
C GLU A 209 -18.82 12.03 -14.61
N ALA A 210 -19.18 13.31 -14.68
CA ALA A 210 -18.56 14.25 -15.62
C ALA A 210 -17.05 14.42 -15.35
N ILE A 211 -16.65 14.52 -14.08
CA ILE A 211 -15.23 14.57 -13.70
C ILE A 211 -14.52 13.26 -14.10
N ARG A 212 -15.10 12.10 -13.80
CA ARG A 212 -14.52 10.80 -14.18
C ARG A 212 -14.35 10.65 -15.68
N SER A 213 -15.34 11.04 -16.46
CA SER A 213 -15.31 10.88 -17.92
C SER A 213 -14.28 11.77 -18.62
N GLN A 214 -13.97 12.94 -18.03
CA GLN A 214 -13.05 13.91 -18.63
C GLN A 214 -11.64 13.88 -18.03
N ASN A 215 -11.48 13.41 -16.79
CA ASN A 215 -10.18 13.30 -16.12
C ASN A 215 -9.58 11.88 -16.30
N ILE A 216 -9.41 11.47 -17.56
CA ILE A 216 -8.92 10.13 -17.92
C ILE A 216 -7.54 10.27 -18.56
N GLU A 217 -6.65 9.33 -18.24
CA GLU A 217 -5.41 9.15 -18.97
C GLU A 217 -5.66 8.13 -20.09
N ALA A 218 -5.66 8.58 -21.32
CA ALA A 218 -5.89 7.74 -22.48
C ALA A 218 -4.65 7.72 -23.39
N ALA A 219 -4.38 6.57 -23.97
CA ALA A 219 -3.38 6.43 -25.03
C ALA A 219 -4.10 6.47 -26.38
N PRO A 220 -4.19 7.63 -27.06
CA PRO A 220 -4.99 7.79 -28.27
C PRO A 220 -4.42 7.03 -29.47
N GLY A 221 -3.21 6.42 -29.32
CA GLY A 221 -2.60 5.63 -30.37
C GLY A 221 -1.79 6.46 -31.37
N LYS A 222 -1.67 5.91 -32.58
CA LYS A 222 -0.88 6.50 -33.68
C LYS A 222 -1.77 6.59 -34.90
N THR A 223 -1.62 7.65 -35.68
CA THR A 223 -2.25 7.76 -37.02
C THR A 223 -1.19 7.57 -38.10
N GLY A 224 -1.63 7.18 -39.30
CA GLY A 224 -0.74 6.94 -40.42
C GLY A 224 -0.22 5.51 -40.53
N ILE A 225 -0.80 4.57 -39.79
CA ILE A 225 -0.56 3.13 -40.02
C ILE A 225 -1.35 2.75 -41.25
N SER A 226 -0.67 2.50 -42.35
CA SER A 226 -1.30 2.02 -43.58
C SER A 226 -1.74 0.57 -43.36
N SER A 227 -3.03 0.34 -43.23
CA SER A 227 -3.66 -0.95 -43.40
C SER A 227 -4.19 -1.11 -44.83
N ASP A 228 -4.10 -0.07 -45.67
CA ASP A 228 -4.72 -0.03 -46.99
C ASP A 228 -3.80 0.43 -48.11
N LYS A 229 -4.28 0.33 -49.30
CA LYS A 229 -3.67 0.43 -50.64
C LYS A 229 -2.83 1.71 -50.88
N ILE A 230 -2.79 2.67 -49.99
CA ILE A 230 -2.00 3.90 -50.12
C ILE A 230 -0.99 3.97 -48.97
N PRO A 231 0.31 3.74 -49.24
CA PRO A 231 1.33 3.85 -48.21
C PRO A 231 1.48 5.31 -47.73
N GLN A 232 1.19 5.56 -46.48
CA GLN A 232 1.50 6.85 -45.87
C GLN A 232 2.96 6.84 -45.38
N GLN A 233 3.74 7.86 -45.80
CA GLN A 233 5.16 7.97 -45.46
C GLN A 233 5.42 8.50 -44.06
N LEU A 234 4.40 9.06 -43.37
CA LEU A 234 4.53 9.69 -42.07
C LEU A 234 3.54 9.09 -41.09
N GLN A 235 4.09 8.68 -39.95
CA GLN A 235 3.30 8.19 -38.81
C GLN A 235 3.33 9.25 -37.71
N TYR A 236 2.15 9.68 -37.26
CA TYR A 236 2.03 10.64 -36.16
C TYR A 236 1.59 9.93 -34.88
N VAL A 237 2.34 10.15 -33.79
CA VAL A 237 1.94 9.75 -32.46
C VAL A 237 0.99 10.84 -31.94
N LEU A 238 -0.24 10.46 -31.61
CA LEU A 238 -1.18 11.37 -30.98
C LEU A 238 -0.81 11.54 -29.51
N GLN A 239 -0.64 12.76 -29.08
CA GLN A 239 -0.40 13.08 -27.68
C GLN A 239 -1.68 13.67 -27.08
N TYR A 240 -2.14 13.10 -25.99
CA TYR A 240 -3.29 13.55 -25.23
C TYR A 240 -2.79 14.09 -23.88
N SER A 241 -3.14 15.32 -23.51
CA SER A 241 -2.87 15.82 -22.18
C SER A 241 -4.02 15.37 -21.27
N GLY A 242 -3.82 14.22 -20.60
CA GLY A 242 -4.89 13.44 -20.02
C GLY A 242 -5.46 13.99 -18.73
N LYS A 243 -4.75 13.80 -17.63
CA LYS A 243 -5.24 14.22 -16.31
C LYS A 243 -5.03 15.72 -16.08
N PHE A 244 -6.06 16.36 -15.59
CA PHE A 244 -5.96 17.73 -15.11
C PHE A 244 -5.06 17.79 -13.87
N SER A 245 -4.21 18.82 -13.78
CA SER A 245 -3.24 18.96 -12.70
C SER A 245 -3.45 20.22 -11.86
N THR A 246 -4.18 21.20 -12.39
CA THR A 246 -4.41 22.48 -11.71
C THR A 246 -5.88 22.68 -11.36
N PRO A 247 -6.20 23.42 -10.29
CA PRO A 247 -7.59 23.74 -9.93
C PRO A 247 -8.35 24.46 -11.04
N GLU A 248 -7.65 25.28 -11.84
CA GLU A 248 -8.20 26.02 -12.97
C GLU A 248 -8.66 25.06 -14.07
N GLU A 249 -7.85 24.08 -14.43
CA GLU A 249 -8.19 23.05 -15.42
C GLU A 249 -9.41 22.23 -14.98
N TYR A 250 -9.46 21.84 -13.69
CA TYR A 250 -10.65 21.16 -13.14
C TYR A 250 -11.89 22.06 -13.24
N GLY A 251 -11.76 23.36 -12.99
CA GLY A 251 -12.86 24.32 -13.11
C GLY A 251 -13.47 24.39 -14.50
N GLU A 252 -12.68 24.10 -15.54
CA GLU A 252 -13.12 24.14 -16.95
C GLU A 252 -13.83 22.85 -17.40
N ILE A 253 -13.91 21.81 -16.58
CA ILE A 253 -14.66 20.59 -16.89
C ILE A 253 -16.09 20.91 -17.23
N VAL A 254 -16.56 20.39 -18.37
CA VAL A 254 -17.91 20.58 -18.86
C VAL A 254 -18.88 19.64 -18.17
N LEU A 255 -19.89 20.17 -17.49
CA LEU A 255 -20.89 19.35 -16.81
C LEU A 255 -22.11 19.09 -17.70
N LYS A 256 -22.63 20.15 -18.34
CA LYS A 256 -23.86 20.07 -19.15
C LYS A 256 -23.93 21.19 -20.18
N ALA A 257 -24.48 20.90 -21.36
CA ALA A 257 -24.90 21.92 -22.30
C ALA A 257 -26.32 22.38 -21.94
N LEU A 258 -26.51 23.69 -21.86
CA LEU A 258 -27.80 24.29 -21.55
C LEU A 258 -28.59 24.50 -22.86
N PRO A 259 -29.95 24.63 -22.78
CA PRO A 259 -30.80 24.79 -23.95
C PRO A 259 -30.54 26.09 -24.72
N ASP A 260 -29.96 27.10 -24.07
CA ASP A 260 -29.59 28.38 -24.65
C ASP A 260 -28.25 28.34 -25.44
N GLY A 261 -27.62 27.17 -25.51
CA GLY A 261 -26.34 26.98 -26.16
C GLY A 261 -25.13 27.30 -25.28
N SER A 262 -25.34 27.74 -24.03
CA SER A 262 -24.27 27.95 -23.07
C SER A 262 -23.80 26.60 -22.45
N VAL A 263 -22.58 26.57 -21.94
CA VAL A 263 -21.97 25.38 -21.36
C VAL A 263 -21.77 25.61 -19.87
N LEU A 264 -22.41 24.76 -19.06
CA LEU A 264 -22.22 24.75 -17.63
C LEU A 264 -20.90 24.04 -17.29
N ARG A 265 -20.02 24.71 -16.54
CA ARG A 265 -18.72 24.23 -16.15
C ARG A 265 -18.65 23.95 -14.64
N LEU A 266 -17.67 23.18 -14.23
CA LEU A 266 -17.50 22.82 -12.81
C LEU A 266 -17.33 24.07 -11.92
N LYS A 267 -16.62 25.10 -12.37
CA LYS A 267 -16.44 26.36 -11.64
C LYS A 267 -17.77 27.11 -11.36
N ASP A 268 -18.81 26.83 -12.12
CA ASP A 268 -20.10 27.48 -11.96
C ASP A 268 -20.91 26.92 -10.79
N VAL A 269 -20.66 25.65 -10.44
CA VAL A 269 -21.37 24.91 -9.37
C VAL A 269 -20.49 24.49 -8.20
N ALA A 270 -19.16 24.59 -8.35
CA ALA A 270 -18.21 24.15 -7.34
C ALA A 270 -17.00 25.08 -7.24
N THR A 271 -16.31 24.99 -6.11
CA THR A 271 -14.99 25.59 -5.94
C THR A 271 -13.96 24.47 -5.88
N VAL A 272 -12.93 24.57 -6.71
CA VAL A 272 -11.84 23.60 -6.73
C VAL A 272 -10.64 24.16 -5.98
N SER A 273 -10.09 23.39 -5.09
CA SER A 273 -8.89 23.76 -4.35
C SER A 273 -7.87 22.62 -4.32
N TYR A 274 -6.60 22.97 -4.47
CA TYR A 274 -5.50 22.04 -4.32
C TYR A 274 -5.13 21.93 -2.84
N THR A 275 -5.38 20.79 -2.26
CA THR A 275 -5.16 20.56 -0.83
C THR A 275 -4.44 19.24 -0.61
N HIS A 276 -4.36 18.79 0.63
CA HIS A 276 -3.86 17.47 1.01
C HIS A 276 -4.95 16.69 1.72
N LEU A 277 -4.96 15.39 1.56
CA LEU A 277 -5.75 14.48 2.37
C LEU A 277 -5.09 14.38 3.76
N ARG A 278 -5.91 14.41 4.81
CA ARG A 278 -5.46 14.03 6.14
C ARG A 278 -5.78 12.55 6.34
N ALA A 279 -4.96 11.86 7.13
CA ALA A 279 -5.08 10.42 7.39
C ALA A 279 -6.45 9.96 7.96
N HIS A 280 -7.32 10.90 8.32
CA HIS A 280 -8.69 10.63 8.83
C HIS A 280 -9.79 10.96 7.81
N GLU A 281 -9.45 11.27 6.57
CA GLU A 281 -10.41 11.70 5.54
C GLU A 281 -10.44 10.73 4.33
N THR A 282 -9.73 9.61 4.44
CA THR A 282 -9.73 8.51 3.47
C THR A 282 -10.61 7.36 3.91
#